data_38058fb20dbd3b8e65c27910bf5dc1f0
#
_entry.id   38058fb20dbd3b8e65c27910bf5dc1f0
#
_cell.length_a   1.000
_cell.length_b   1.000
_cell.length_c   1.000
_cell.angle_alpha   90.00
_cell.angle_beta   90.00
_cell.angle_gamma   90.00
#
_symmetry.space_group_name_H-M   'P 1'
#
loop_
_entity.id
_entity.type
_entity.pdbx_description
1 polymer ?
#
loop_
_entity_poly.entity_id
_entity_poly.type
_entity_poly.pdbx_seq_one_letter_code
_entity_poly.pdbx_strand_id
1 'polypeptide(L)'
;MSYDYKKFKFLKLLYKDVLKYIFFKINKHYIISKNYKNFCLNKNIKLGDKKYKIFTLKNAKVFIDSSEGRCFYIYKNFILPHISIDIKDITNSSNIFNYGITKFCKKFNFDVISIVSGRDAKDNYYHWLIDVLPRLIILEKELKKNLHFNLLVPDYNKNYQKESLKCFVKNKKVNYVSLNKNKFSQFKKIISCSNNENFEYFNPSLLFKFKRKILSKVKKKPFLQFNDYEKIYISRADALKKNNRYLKNNLEIEKFLSKSGFKILILSKYSFLEGVMIFNRAKVIIGLHGAGLANIVFSKKKTKIIEITHPKWPKNFEKLSKCMSLSYNKIMATKTDKTNTFDLSISKIQKYI
;
A
#
# COMPACT_ATOMS: atom_id res chain seq x y z
N MET A 1 11.42 0.34 -46.87
CA MET A 1 10.41 0.99 -45.99
C MET A 1 10.48 0.67 -44.50
N SER A 2 11.22 -0.33 -44.00
CA SER A 2 11.27 -0.69 -42.59
C SER A 2 12.29 0.09 -41.74
N TYR A 3 13.29 0.69 -42.37
CA TYR A 3 14.39 1.40 -41.69
C TYR A 3 13.97 2.79 -41.19
N ASP A 4 13.14 3.49 -41.94
CA ASP A 4 12.64 4.84 -41.59
C ASP A 4 11.65 4.85 -40.42
N TYR A 5 10.82 3.81 -40.29
CA TYR A 5 9.84 3.73 -39.21
C TYR A 5 10.51 3.56 -37.85
N LYS A 6 11.61 2.78 -37.74
CA LYS A 6 12.39 2.62 -36.53
C LYS A 6 13.09 3.93 -36.12
N LYS A 7 13.66 4.63 -37.09
CA LYS A 7 14.33 5.93 -36.89
C LYS A 7 13.35 7.02 -36.43
N PHE A 8 12.17 7.05 -37.06
CA PHE A 8 11.10 7.98 -36.66
C PHE A 8 10.54 7.69 -35.26
N LYS A 9 10.40 6.42 -34.92
CA LYS A 9 9.98 6.00 -33.59
C LYS A 9 11.03 6.34 -32.52
N PHE A 10 12.30 6.20 -32.83
CA PHE A 10 13.43 6.57 -31.98
C PHE A 10 13.50 8.09 -31.76
N LEU A 11 13.40 8.88 -32.83
CA LEU A 11 13.37 10.35 -32.76
C LEU A 11 12.16 10.87 -31.97
N LYS A 12 10.99 10.23 -32.10
CA LYS A 12 9.78 10.57 -31.34
C LYS A 12 9.91 10.24 -29.86
N LEU A 13 10.63 9.17 -29.52
CA LEU A 13 10.96 8.81 -28.13
C LEU A 13 11.98 9.80 -27.54
N LEU A 14 13.04 10.12 -28.28
CA LEU A 14 14.06 11.08 -27.85
C LEU A 14 13.46 12.49 -27.63
N TYR A 15 12.63 12.94 -28.57
CA TYR A 15 11.89 14.21 -28.43
C TYR A 15 10.95 14.23 -27.21
N LYS A 16 10.25 13.13 -26.96
CA LYS A 16 9.43 12.98 -25.75
C LYS A 16 10.26 13.05 -24.46
N ASP A 17 11.42 12.44 -24.45
CA ASP A 17 12.27 12.40 -23.26
C ASP A 17 12.98 13.75 -23.03
N VAL A 18 13.36 14.45 -24.10
CA VAL A 18 13.87 15.83 -24.03
C VAL A 18 12.80 16.80 -23.54
N LEU A 19 11.57 16.73 -24.09
CA LEU A 19 10.47 17.55 -23.61
C LEU A 19 10.12 17.24 -22.16
N LYS A 20 10.12 15.97 -21.74
CA LYS A 20 9.94 15.58 -20.34
C LYS A 20 11.02 16.17 -19.45
N TYR A 21 12.27 16.11 -19.88
CA TYR A 21 13.39 16.69 -19.13
C TYR A 21 13.28 18.21 -19.00
N ILE A 22 12.93 18.90 -20.09
CA ILE A 22 12.73 20.36 -20.10
C ILE A 22 11.53 20.71 -19.22
N PHE A 23 10.40 20.03 -19.36
CA PHE A 23 9.22 20.21 -18.52
C PHE A 23 9.53 19.92 -17.04
N PHE A 24 10.28 18.88 -16.75
CA PHE A 24 10.72 18.56 -15.39
C PHE A 24 11.62 19.67 -14.83
N LYS A 25 12.58 20.16 -15.62
CA LYS A 25 13.51 21.21 -15.17
C LYS A 25 12.80 22.56 -14.96
N ILE A 26 11.87 22.93 -15.84
CA ILE A 26 11.05 24.12 -15.73
C ILE A 26 10.06 23.99 -14.55
N ASN A 27 9.38 22.85 -14.42
CA ASN A 27 8.36 22.65 -13.37
C ASN A 27 8.95 22.26 -12.02
N LYS A 28 10.21 21.84 -11.93
CA LYS A 28 10.87 21.55 -10.63
C LYS A 28 10.87 22.77 -9.72
N HIS A 29 10.97 23.96 -10.26
CA HIS A 29 10.84 25.22 -9.51
C HIS A 29 9.39 25.51 -9.07
N TYR A 30 8.38 25.08 -9.83
CA TYR A 30 6.96 25.22 -9.48
C TYR A 30 6.44 24.13 -8.57
N ILE A 31 7.08 22.94 -8.56
CA ILE A 31 6.63 21.75 -7.81
C ILE A 31 6.85 21.90 -6.31
N ILE A 32 7.83 22.70 -5.89
CA ILE A 32 8.27 22.75 -4.48
C ILE A 32 8.16 24.19 -3.96
N SER A 33 6.97 24.63 -3.65
CA SER A 33 6.85 25.78 -2.76
C SER A 33 7.23 25.35 -1.34
N LYS A 34 8.38 25.80 -0.84
CA LYS A 34 8.74 25.72 0.58
C LYS A 34 7.70 26.40 1.48
N ASN A 35 6.86 27.27 0.90
CA ASN A 35 5.85 28.09 1.58
C ASN A 35 4.43 27.55 1.55
N TYR A 36 4.20 26.25 1.20
CA TYR A 36 2.85 25.64 1.24
C TYR A 36 2.17 25.73 2.63
N LYS A 37 2.94 26.01 3.70
CA LYS A 37 2.42 26.19 5.06
C LYS A 37 1.32 27.25 5.15
N ASN A 38 1.35 28.27 4.29
CA ASN A 38 0.41 29.39 4.30
C ASN A 38 -0.89 29.13 3.54
N PHE A 39 -0.99 28.02 2.78
CA PHE A 39 -2.10 27.80 1.87
C PHE A 39 -3.14 26.77 2.34
N CYS A 40 -2.85 26.04 3.41
CA CYS A 40 -3.68 24.93 3.87
C CYS A 40 -3.99 25.10 5.35
N LEU A 41 -5.26 24.99 5.72
CA LEU A 41 -5.66 24.83 7.11
C LEU A 41 -5.12 23.48 7.62
N ASN A 42 -4.10 23.55 8.47
CA ASN A 42 -3.43 22.37 9.01
C ASN A 42 -3.90 22.11 10.43
N LYS A 43 -4.40 20.92 10.67
CA LYS A 43 -4.64 20.42 12.01
C LYS A 43 -3.61 19.34 12.33
N ASN A 44 -2.93 19.47 13.46
CA ASN A 44 -1.97 18.46 13.90
C ASN A 44 -2.68 17.38 14.73
N ILE A 45 -2.34 16.11 14.48
CA ILE A 45 -2.74 14.98 15.30
C ILE A 45 -1.49 14.27 15.77
N LYS A 46 -1.31 14.14 17.08
CA LYS A 46 -0.22 13.38 17.66
C LYS A 46 -0.64 11.91 17.85
N LEU A 47 0.17 10.99 17.35
CA LEU A 47 0.02 9.54 17.54
C LEU A 47 1.36 8.96 17.97
N GLY A 48 1.50 8.66 19.25
CA GLY A 48 2.82 8.40 19.85
C GLY A 48 3.72 9.62 19.69
N ASP A 49 4.94 9.40 19.27
CA ASP A 49 5.95 10.46 19.08
C ASP A 49 5.81 11.19 17.75
N LYS A 50 4.92 10.73 16.87
CA LYS A 50 4.73 11.33 15.54
C LYS A 50 3.54 12.25 15.47
N LYS A 51 3.74 13.36 14.74
CA LYS A 51 2.70 14.34 14.40
C LYS A 51 2.26 14.12 12.94
N TYR A 52 0.96 13.97 12.73
CA TYR A 52 0.34 13.95 11.42
C TYR A 52 -0.40 15.25 11.19
N LYS A 53 -0.33 15.75 9.97
CA LYS A 53 -1.07 16.95 9.54
C LYS A 53 -2.32 16.54 8.79
N ILE A 54 -3.45 17.18 9.10
CA ILE A 54 -4.66 17.09 8.27
C ILE A 54 -4.71 18.34 7.42
N PHE A 55 -4.85 18.15 6.13
CA PHE A 55 -4.94 19.21 5.13
C PHE A 55 -6.39 19.36 4.68
N THR A 56 -6.84 20.60 4.59
CA THR A 56 -8.12 20.97 3.98
C THR A 56 -7.84 21.86 2.78
N LEU A 57 -8.08 21.34 1.59
CA LEU A 57 -7.71 21.95 0.32
C LEU A 57 -8.98 22.30 -0.46
N LYS A 58 -9.23 23.58 -0.70
CA LYS A 58 -10.36 24.03 -1.55
C LYS A 58 -9.92 24.04 -3.02
N ASN A 59 -10.78 23.56 -3.92
CA ASN A 59 -10.53 23.52 -5.37
C ASN A 59 -9.21 22.83 -5.76
N ALA A 60 -8.82 21.81 -5.00
CA ALA A 60 -7.60 21.05 -5.27
C ALA A 60 -7.82 19.94 -6.28
N LYS A 61 -6.76 19.60 -6.98
CA LYS A 61 -6.74 18.52 -7.97
C LYS A 61 -6.02 17.30 -7.42
N VAL A 62 -6.45 16.12 -7.88
CA VAL A 62 -5.77 14.84 -7.65
C VAL A 62 -5.47 14.20 -8.98
N PHE A 63 -4.29 13.61 -9.11
CA PHE A 63 -3.86 12.87 -10.28
C PHE A 63 -3.29 11.52 -9.84
N ILE A 64 -3.76 10.43 -10.46
CA ILE A 64 -3.22 9.08 -10.24
C ILE A 64 -2.44 8.67 -11.48
N ASP A 65 -1.13 8.52 -11.34
CA ASP A 65 -0.23 8.03 -12.37
C ASP A 65 -0.35 6.51 -12.50
N SER A 66 -0.78 6.04 -13.67
CA SER A 66 -0.99 4.60 -13.91
C SER A 66 0.29 3.82 -14.10
N SER A 67 1.38 4.47 -14.52
CA SER A 67 2.63 3.77 -14.82
C SER A 67 3.29 3.25 -13.55
N GLU A 68 3.19 4.03 -12.47
CA GLU A 68 3.85 3.74 -11.21
C GLU A 68 2.86 3.66 -10.03
N GLY A 69 1.55 3.82 -10.30
CA GLY A 69 0.49 3.79 -9.28
C GLY A 69 0.64 4.89 -8.23
N ARG A 70 1.21 6.02 -8.60
CA ARG A 70 1.50 7.13 -7.70
C ARG A 70 0.37 8.13 -7.68
N CYS A 71 0.14 8.78 -6.53
CA CYS A 71 -0.86 9.82 -6.38
C CYS A 71 -0.21 11.17 -6.12
N PHE A 72 -0.72 12.18 -6.81
CA PHE A 72 -0.31 13.57 -6.67
C PHE A 72 -1.49 14.44 -6.28
N TYR A 73 -1.32 15.22 -5.21
CA TYR A 73 -2.24 16.28 -4.82
C TYR A 73 -1.68 17.61 -5.26
N ILE A 74 -2.51 18.37 -5.99
CA ILE A 74 -2.10 19.62 -6.60
C ILE A 74 -3.01 20.73 -6.10
N TYR A 75 -2.42 21.77 -5.52
CA TYR A 75 -3.11 22.93 -5.02
C TYR A 75 -2.46 24.20 -5.55
N LYS A 76 -3.24 25.11 -6.16
CA LYS A 76 -2.74 26.33 -6.82
C LYS A 76 -1.55 26.05 -7.76
N ASN A 77 -1.66 24.97 -8.56
CA ASN A 77 -0.63 24.49 -9.48
C ASN A 77 0.65 23.92 -8.85
N PHE A 78 0.71 23.76 -7.52
CA PHE A 78 1.84 23.15 -6.83
C PHE A 78 1.48 21.71 -6.41
N ILE A 79 2.40 20.78 -6.60
CA ILE A 79 2.32 19.44 -6.01
C ILE A 79 2.62 19.57 -4.52
N LEU A 80 1.77 18.94 -3.70
CA LEU A 80 1.92 18.93 -2.25
C LEU A 80 2.67 17.65 -1.81
N PRO A 81 3.98 17.72 -1.52
CA PRO A 81 4.79 16.50 -1.30
C PRO A 81 4.39 15.71 -0.06
N HIS A 82 3.92 16.38 0.99
CA HIS A 82 3.58 15.71 2.26
C HIS A 82 2.36 14.79 2.21
N ILE A 83 1.49 14.95 1.21
CA ILE A 83 0.32 14.10 0.99
C ILE A 83 0.38 13.35 -0.33
N SER A 84 1.29 13.76 -1.22
CA SER A 84 1.62 13.10 -2.48
C SER A 84 2.73 12.06 -2.26
N ILE A 85 3.26 11.55 -3.36
CA ILE A 85 4.50 10.76 -3.34
C ILE A 85 5.68 11.62 -2.85
N ASP A 86 6.71 10.97 -2.30
CA ASP A 86 7.97 11.67 -1.96
C ASP A 86 8.60 12.27 -3.23
N ILE A 87 9.08 13.51 -3.11
CA ILE A 87 9.71 14.24 -4.22
C ILE A 87 10.90 13.46 -4.80
N LYS A 88 11.64 12.74 -3.95
CA LYS A 88 12.76 11.91 -4.36
C LYS A 88 12.36 10.79 -5.33
N ASP A 89 11.11 10.35 -5.25
CA ASP A 89 10.56 9.30 -6.08
C ASP A 89 9.88 9.83 -7.34
N ILE A 90 9.80 11.17 -7.53
CA ILE A 90 9.30 11.76 -8.76
C ILE A 90 10.40 11.66 -9.81
N THR A 91 10.16 10.84 -10.82
CA THR A 91 11.09 10.63 -11.92
C THR A 91 10.66 11.38 -13.18
N ASN A 92 11.58 11.58 -14.12
CA ASN A 92 11.28 12.17 -15.43
C ASN A 92 10.26 11.35 -16.23
N SER A 93 10.06 10.06 -15.88
CA SER A 93 9.09 9.16 -16.50
C SER A 93 7.67 9.30 -15.96
N SER A 94 7.47 10.08 -14.87
CA SER A 94 6.13 10.25 -14.30
C SER A 94 5.16 10.88 -15.29
N ASN A 95 4.04 10.23 -15.56
CA ASN A 95 3.05 10.65 -16.55
C ASN A 95 2.42 12.02 -16.25
N ILE A 96 2.46 12.48 -14.99
CA ILE A 96 1.97 13.80 -14.63
C ILE A 96 2.58 14.92 -15.49
N PHE A 97 3.84 14.76 -15.91
CA PHE A 97 4.52 15.74 -16.77
C PHE A 97 4.09 15.65 -18.24
N ASN A 98 3.54 14.51 -18.67
CA ASN A 98 3.06 14.31 -20.04
C ASN A 98 1.70 14.96 -20.29
N TYR A 99 0.88 15.11 -19.24
CA TYR A 99 -0.52 15.54 -19.39
C TYR A 99 -0.73 17.02 -19.16
N GLY A 100 0.33 17.77 -18.80
CA GLY A 100 0.24 19.21 -18.51
C GLY A 100 -0.74 19.50 -17.36
N ILE A 101 -0.31 20.20 -16.34
CA ILE A 101 -1.11 20.50 -15.13
C ILE A 101 -2.40 21.28 -15.45
N THR A 102 -2.53 21.78 -16.67
CA THR A 102 -3.62 22.66 -17.12
C THR A 102 -4.69 22.03 -17.97
N LYS A 103 -4.47 20.81 -18.55
CA LYS A 103 -5.41 20.21 -19.52
C LYS A 103 -6.45 19.31 -18.84
N PHE A 104 -7.71 19.46 -19.29
CA PHE A 104 -8.88 18.58 -19.05
C PHE A 104 -8.98 17.99 -17.63
N CYS A 105 -9.44 18.81 -16.71
CA CYS A 105 -9.74 18.39 -15.35
C CYS A 105 -11.25 18.10 -15.21
N LYS A 106 -11.61 16.86 -14.80
CA LYS A 106 -12.97 16.56 -14.39
C LYS A 106 -13.25 17.28 -13.07
N LYS A 107 -14.23 18.17 -13.07
CA LYS A 107 -14.62 18.93 -11.88
C LYS A 107 -15.77 18.24 -11.16
N PHE A 108 -15.66 18.13 -9.84
CA PHE A 108 -16.68 17.61 -8.94
C PHE A 108 -17.07 18.71 -7.95
N ASN A 109 -18.34 19.05 -7.92
CA ASN A 109 -18.87 20.10 -7.02
C ASN A 109 -19.28 19.54 -5.65
N PHE A 110 -18.44 18.64 -5.08
CA PHE A 110 -18.65 18.11 -3.74
C PHE A 110 -17.33 17.95 -3.00
N ASP A 111 -17.45 17.81 -1.67
CA ASP A 111 -16.33 17.59 -0.77
C ASP A 111 -15.98 16.10 -0.69
N VAL A 112 -14.69 15.79 -0.54
CA VAL A 112 -14.22 14.42 -0.32
C VAL A 112 -13.27 14.34 0.88
N ILE A 113 -13.34 13.23 1.60
CA ILE A 113 -12.28 12.78 2.52
C ILE A 113 -11.43 11.81 1.73
N SER A 114 -10.11 12.03 1.64
CA SER A 114 -9.22 11.21 0.82
C SER A 114 -8.28 10.38 1.66
N ILE A 115 -8.28 9.07 1.41
CA ILE A 115 -7.32 8.11 1.94
C ILE A 115 -6.29 7.65 0.92
N VAL A 116 -6.35 8.18 -0.30
CA VAL A 116 -5.36 7.84 -1.33
C VAL A 116 -3.99 8.27 -0.86
N SER A 117 -3.03 7.36 -0.86
CA SER A 117 -1.65 7.65 -0.50
C SER A 117 -0.80 7.91 -1.73
N GLY A 118 0.38 8.49 -1.54
CA GLY A 118 1.35 8.70 -2.62
C GLY A 118 1.91 7.40 -3.21
N ARG A 119 1.62 6.24 -2.61
CA ARG A 119 2.05 4.93 -3.10
C ARG A 119 0.90 4.16 -3.73
N ASP A 120 1.22 3.31 -4.69
CA ASP A 120 0.26 2.44 -5.35
C ASP A 120 -0.37 1.46 -4.35
N ALA A 121 -1.64 1.70 -4.07
CA ALA A 121 -2.46 0.81 -3.27
C ALA A 121 -3.54 0.10 -4.10
N LYS A 122 -3.57 0.36 -5.38
CA LYS A 122 -4.62 -0.14 -6.26
C LYS A 122 -4.68 -1.66 -6.27
N ASP A 123 -3.59 -2.29 -6.72
CA ASP A 123 -3.50 -3.73 -6.90
C ASP A 123 -2.51 -4.37 -5.91
N ASN A 124 -1.92 -3.58 -5.00
CA ASN A 124 -0.94 -4.04 -4.04
C ASN A 124 -1.54 -4.11 -2.63
N TYR A 125 -1.82 -5.33 -2.17
CA TYR A 125 -2.38 -5.59 -0.86
C TYR A 125 -1.53 -5.02 0.30
N TYR A 126 -0.20 -5.04 0.18
CA TYR A 126 0.70 -4.47 1.19
C TYR A 126 0.45 -2.97 1.38
N HIS A 127 0.46 -2.20 0.28
CA HIS A 127 0.23 -0.75 0.35
C HIS A 127 -1.19 -0.42 0.82
N TRP A 128 -2.19 -1.20 0.38
CA TRP A 128 -3.55 -1.04 0.88
C TRP A 128 -3.62 -1.16 2.40
N LEU A 129 -3.01 -2.23 2.94
CA LEU A 129 -3.09 -2.56 4.36
C LEU A 129 -2.24 -1.62 5.24
N ILE A 130 -1.08 -1.21 4.74
CA ILE A 130 -0.06 -0.52 5.54
C ILE A 130 -0.05 1.00 5.29
N ASP A 131 -0.29 1.44 4.05
CA ASP A 131 -0.19 2.85 3.70
C ASP A 131 -1.56 3.53 3.56
N VAL A 132 -2.61 2.82 3.15
CA VAL A 132 -3.94 3.41 2.89
C VAL A 132 -4.87 3.30 4.08
N LEU A 133 -5.15 2.08 4.56
CA LEU A 133 -6.14 1.88 5.63
C LEU A 133 -5.80 2.61 6.95
N PRO A 134 -4.54 2.66 7.42
CA PRO A 134 -4.21 3.37 8.64
C PRO A 134 -4.51 4.87 8.59
N ARG A 135 -4.63 5.48 7.40
CA ARG A 135 -5.04 6.88 7.24
C ARG A 135 -6.44 7.14 7.80
N LEU A 136 -7.32 6.13 7.80
CA LEU A 136 -8.65 6.22 8.43
C LEU A 136 -8.57 6.43 9.95
N ILE A 137 -7.51 5.97 10.61
CA ILE A 137 -7.26 6.26 12.04
C ILE A 137 -6.90 7.72 12.24
N ILE A 138 -6.06 8.28 11.35
CA ILE A 138 -5.65 9.69 11.41
C ILE A 138 -6.85 10.60 11.14
N LEU A 139 -7.69 10.22 10.17
CA LEU A 139 -8.88 10.96 9.75
C LEU A 139 -10.14 10.65 10.59
N GLU A 140 -10.04 9.85 11.64
CA GLU A 140 -11.19 9.34 12.39
C GLU A 140 -12.12 10.46 12.88
N LYS A 141 -11.57 11.59 13.34
CA LYS A 141 -12.37 12.74 13.80
C LYS A 141 -13.15 13.37 12.64
N GLU A 142 -12.57 13.47 11.45
CA GLU A 142 -13.24 14.02 10.27
C GLU A 142 -14.31 13.05 9.75
N LEU A 143 -14.06 11.75 9.80
CA LEU A 143 -15.05 10.72 9.46
C LEU A 143 -16.25 10.72 10.41
N LYS A 144 -16.06 11.08 11.70
CA LYS A 144 -17.15 11.08 12.70
C LYS A 144 -18.09 12.26 12.57
N LYS A 145 -17.66 13.38 11.98
CA LYS A 145 -18.46 14.60 11.88
C LYS A 145 -19.73 14.44 11.06
N ASN A 146 -19.71 13.59 10.03
CA ASN A 146 -20.82 13.46 9.09
C ASN A 146 -21.31 12.01 9.03
N LEU A 147 -22.63 11.82 8.93
CA LEU A 147 -23.24 10.52 8.65
C LEU A 147 -23.16 10.17 7.16
N HIS A 148 -23.13 11.19 6.30
CA HIS A 148 -23.03 11.06 4.84
C HIS A 148 -21.78 11.79 4.36
N PHE A 149 -20.91 11.10 3.61
CA PHE A 149 -19.72 11.73 3.02
C PHE A 149 -19.19 10.95 1.82
N ASN A 150 -18.42 11.65 0.99
CA ASN A 150 -17.71 11.03 -0.12
C ASN A 150 -16.31 10.63 0.35
N LEU A 151 -15.94 9.38 0.16
CA LEU A 151 -14.61 8.86 0.46
C LEU A 151 -13.85 8.60 -0.83
N LEU A 152 -12.81 9.40 -1.06
CA LEU A 152 -11.90 9.20 -2.17
C LEU A 152 -10.92 8.08 -1.83
N VAL A 153 -10.99 7.01 -2.60
CA VAL A 153 -10.20 5.78 -2.42
C VAL A 153 -9.37 5.50 -3.67
N PRO A 154 -8.25 4.78 -3.55
CA PRO A 154 -7.65 4.12 -4.71
C PRO A 154 -8.70 3.20 -5.33
N ASP A 155 -8.36 2.56 -6.43
CA ASP A 155 -9.26 1.60 -7.05
C ASP A 155 -9.96 0.68 -6.02
N TYR A 156 -11.27 0.45 -6.19
CA TYR A 156 -12.15 -0.15 -5.19
C TYR A 156 -12.91 -1.36 -5.75
N ASN A 157 -12.19 -2.28 -6.33
CA ASN A 157 -12.78 -3.45 -7.01
C ASN A 157 -12.56 -4.79 -6.28
N LYS A 158 -11.63 -4.86 -5.32
CA LYS A 158 -11.28 -6.11 -4.62
C LYS A 158 -12.12 -6.30 -3.34
N ASN A 159 -12.45 -7.56 -3.03
CA ASN A 159 -13.26 -7.89 -1.85
C ASN A 159 -12.58 -7.44 -0.56
N TYR A 160 -11.26 -7.64 -0.40
CA TYR A 160 -10.54 -7.21 0.79
C TYR A 160 -10.61 -5.69 1.02
N GLN A 161 -10.67 -4.89 -0.06
CA GLN A 161 -10.83 -3.44 0.03
C GLN A 161 -12.21 -3.08 0.61
N LYS A 162 -13.26 -3.71 0.06
CA LYS A 162 -14.64 -3.49 0.49
C LYS A 162 -14.86 -3.92 1.93
N GLU A 163 -14.38 -5.10 2.32
CA GLU A 163 -14.53 -5.64 3.67
C GLU A 163 -13.76 -4.83 4.71
N SER A 164 -12.51 -4.47 4.42
CA SER A 164 -11.68 -3.71 5.35
C SER A 164 -12.22 -2.30 5.60
N LEU A 165 -12.75 -1.61 4.56
CA LEU A 165 -13.37 -0.29 4.73
C LEU A 165 -14.63 -0.35 5.60
N LYS A 166 -15.45 -1.39 5.49
CA LYS A 166 -16.64 -1.58 6.35
C LYS A 166 -16.29 -1.58 7.85
N CYS A 167 -15.06 -1.93 8.22
CA CYS A 167 -14.61 -1.88 9.61
C CYS A 167 -14.55 -0.45 10.18
N PHE A 168 -14.42 0.56 9.33
CA PHE A 168 -14.27 1.96 9.73
C PHE A 168 -15.55 2.78 9.59
N VAL A 169 -16.40 2.43 8.63
CA VAL A 169 -17.54 3.26 8.20
C VAL A 169 -18.89 2.61 8.49
N LYS A 170 -18.94 1.67 9.44
CA LYS A 170 -20.20 1.02 9.84
C LYS A 170 -21.25 2.08 10.23
N ASN A 171 -22.51 1.90 9.79
CA ASN A 171 -23.65 2.79 10.04
C ASN A 171 -23.51 4.20 9.43
N LYS A 172 -22.71 4.35 8.37
CA LYS A 172 -22.57 5.60 7.62
C LYS A 172 -22.94 5.37 6.16
N LYS A 173 -23.58 6.36 5.55
CA LYS A 173 -23.79 6.38 4.10
C LYS A 173 -22.52 6.94 3.44
N VAL A 174 -21.72 6.08 2.85
CA VAL A 174 -20.47 6.46 2.21
C VAL A 174 -20.58 6.28 0.72
N ASN A 175 -20.37 7.35 -0.02
CA ASN A 175 -20.20 7.31 -1.46
C ASN A 175 -18.69 7.14 -1.75
N TYR A 176 -18.32 5.99 -2.31
CA TYR A 176 -16.94 5.72 -2.67
C TYR A 176 -16.63 6.31 -4.04
N VAL A 177 -15.65 7.20 -4.07
CA VAL A 177 -15.19 7.86 -5.27
C VAL A 177 -13.83 7.27 -5.65
N SER A 178 -13.73 6.65 -6.83
CA SER A 178 -12.47 6.23 -7.41
C SER A 178 -12.10 7.12 -8.58
N LEU A 179 -10.81 7.30 -8.83
CA LEU A 179 -10.32 8.18 -9.87
C LEU A 179 -9.90 7.40 -11.12
N ASN A 180 -10.22 7.97 -12.29
CA ASN A 180 -9.63 7.50 -13.52
C ASN A 180 -8.13 7.78 -13.54
N LYS A 181 -7.35 6.79 -13.94
CA LYS A 181 -5.89 6.91 -14.09
C LYS A 181 -5.56 7.94 -15.16
N ASN A 182 -4.42 8.61 -14.97
CA ASN A 182 -3.87 9.60 -15.91
C ASN A 182 -4.84 10.74 -16.26
N LYS A 183 -5.79 11.03 -15.37
CA LYS A 183 -6.70 12.16 -15.51
C LYS A 183 -6.71 13.00 -14.24
N PHE A 184 -6.74 14.31 -14.41
CA PHE A 184 -6.92 15.24 -13.30
C PHE A 184 -8.38 15.25 -12.86
N SER A 185 -8.58 15.21 -11.56
CA SER A 185 -9.89 15.34 -10.92
C SER A 185 -9.83 16.46 -9.88
N GLN A 186 -10.65 17.46 -10.02
CA GLN A 186 -10.76 18.60 -9.11
C GLN A 186 -11.99 18.46 -8.23
N PHE A 187 -11.84 18.69 -6.94
CA PHE A 187 -12.93 18.64 -5.97
C PHE A 187 -13.14 20.00 -5.31
N LYS A 188 -14.39 20.30 -4.93
CA LYS A 188 -14.72 21.51 -4.18
C LYS A 188 -13.87 21.64 -2.92
N LYS A 189 -13.73 20.54 -2.18
CA LYS A 189 -12.84 20.45 -1.01
C LYS A 189 -12.29 19.03 -0.86
N ILE A 190 -11.01 18.92 -0.55
CA ILE A 190 -10.35 17.66 -0.19
C ILE A 190 -9.86 17.75 1.25
N ILE A 191 -10.24 16.79 2.08
CA ILE A 191 -9.65 16.59 3.40
C ILE A 191 -8.76 15.36 3.31
N SER A 192 -7.48 15.51 3.60
CA SER A 192 -6.51 14.40 3.57
C SER A 192 -5.51 14.54 4.70
N CYS A 193 -4.67 13.54 4.90
CA CYS A 193 -3.62 13.59 5.92
C CYS A 193 -2.24 13.38 5.31
N SER A 194 -1.21 13.85 6.02
CA SER A 194 0.18 13.61 5.63
C SER A 194 0.47 12.11 5.53
N ASN A 195 1.40 11.76 4.67
CA ASN A 195 2.04 10.45 4.68
C ASN A 195 2.92 10.31 5.92
N ASN A 196 3.36 9.11 6.25
CA ASN A 196 4.51 8.93 7.12
C ASN A 196 5.70 9.64 6.47
N GLU A 197 6.34 10.57 7.18
CA GLU A 197 7.45 11.41 6.66
C GLU A 197 8.62 10.58 6.12
N ASN A 198 8.80 9.37 6.66
CA ASN A 198 9.73 8.38 6.13
C ASN A 198 8.97 7.08 5.86
N PHE A 199 8.79 6.75 4.59
CA PHE A 199 8.22 5.47 4.16
C PHE A 199 8.98 4.24 4.69
N GLU A 200 10.14 4.45 5.27
CA GLU A 200 10.98 3.41 5.87
C GLU A 200 10.66 3.14 7.34
N TYR A 201 9.91 4.02 8.01
CA TYR A 201 9.63 3.90 9.45
C TYR A 201 8.14 3.81 9.69
N PHE A 202 7.71 2.66 10.18
CA PHE A 202 6.34 2.49 10.66
C PHE A 202 6.15 3.24 11.98
N ASN A 203 4.94 3.78 12.18
CA ASN A 203 4.56 4.34 13.48
C ASN A 203 3.86 3.26 14.31
N PRO A 204 4.46 2.75 15.39
CA PRO A 204 3.86 1.71 16.22
C PRO A 204 2.49 2.12 16.76
N SER A 205 2.35 3.35 17.29
CA SER A 205 1.10 3.85 17.86
C SER A 205 -0.03 3.89 16.83
N LEU A 206 0.25 4.24 15.57
CA LEU A 206 -0.73 4.21 14.49
C LEU A 206 -1.14 2.78 14.16
N LEU A 207 -0.16 1.88 13.96
CA LEU A 207 -0.43 0.50 13.60
C LEU A 207 -1.11 -0.28 14.72
N PHE A 208 -0.78 -0.04 15.98
CA PHE A 208 -1.49 -0.66 17.13
C PHE A 208 -2.94 -0.16 17.22
N LYS A 209 -3.21 1.14 17.01
CA LYS A 209 -4.59 1.65 16.94
C LYS A 209 -5.36 1.05 15.77
N PHE A 210 -4.74 0.97 14.60
CA PHE A 210 -5.29 0.34 13.41
C PHE A 210 -5.65 -1.14 13.68
N LYS A 211 -4.69 -1.94 14.16
CA LYS A 211 -4.88 -3.33 14.55
C LYS A 211 -6.05 -3.49 15.54
N ARG A 212 -6.05 -2.71 16.62
CA ARG A 212 -7.10 -2.77 17.63
C ARG A 212 -8.49 -2.48 17.05
N LYS A 213 -8.58 -1.48 16.15
CA LYS A 213 -9.82 -1.13 15.45
C LYS A 213 -10.36 -2.29 14.62
N ILE A 214 -9.50 -2.94 13.84
CA ILE A 214 -9.90 -4.09 13.03
C ILE A 214 -10.29 -5.28 13.91
N LEU A 215 -9.46 -5.64 14.89
CA LEU A 215 -9.73 -6.77 15.79
C LEU A 215 -11.04 -6.58 16.58
N SER A 216 -11.42 -5.34 16.94
CA SER A 216 -12.70 -5.09 17.61
C SER A 216 -13.91 -5.44 16.74
N LYS A 217 -13.76 -5.47 15.43
CA LYS A 217 -14.81 -5.87 14.48
C LYS A 217 -14.89 -7.39 14.35
N VAL A 218 -13.75 -8.04 14.38
CA VAL A 218 -13.66 -9.51 14.37
C VAL A 218 -14.36 -10.12 15.58
N LYS A 219 -14.10 -9.61 16.78
CA LYS A 219 -14.67 -10.12 18.04
C LYS A 219 -16.21 -10.10 18.11
N LYS A 220 -16.87 -9.31 17.26
CA LYS A 220 -18.34 -9.19 17.21
C LYS A 220 -19.01 -10.23 16.31
N LYS A 221 -18.24 -11.07 15.63
CA LYS A 221 -18.81 -12.11 14.79
C LYS A 221 -18.68 -13.46 15.53
N PRO A 222 -19.73 -14.32 15.59
CA PRO A 222 -19.60 -15.70 16.09
C PRO A 222 -18.68 -16.44 15.13
N PHE A 223 -17.57 -16.98 15.60
CA PHE A 223 -16.58 -17.44 14.68
C PHE A 223 -15.86 -18.70 14.95
N LEU A 224 -15.93 -19.50 13.93
CA LEU A 224 -14.91 -20.29 13.30
C LEU A 224 -13.77 -20.69 14.24
N GLN A 225 -13.76 -21.95 14.55
CA GLN A 225 -12.71 -22.61 15.30
C GLN A 225 -11.45 -22.68 14.45
N PHE A 226 -10.63 -21.61 14.45
CA PHE A 226 -9.28 -21.63 13.89
C PHE A 226 -8.27 -22.18 14.91
N ASN A 227 -8.63 -23.19 15.67
CA ASN A 227 -7.76 -23.71 16.74
C ASN A 227 -6.46 -24.30 16.18
N ASP A 228 -6.49 -24.80 14.96
CA ASP A 228 -5.36 -25.46 14.28
C ASP A 228 -4.41 -24.49 13.56
N TYR A 229 -4.58 -23.16 13.71
CA TYR A 229 -3.78 -22.16 12.96
C TYR A 229 -2.68 -21.56 13.82
N GLU A 230 -2.11 -22.32 14.76
CA GLU A 230 -0.98 -21.84 15.57
C GLU A 230 0.31 -21.75 14.76
N LYS A 231 0.52 -22.67 13.81
CA LYS A 231 1.64 -22.67 12.88
C LYS A 231 1.10 -22.57 11.45
N ILE A 232 1.49 -21.55 10.72
CA ILE A 232 0.98 -21.31 9.36
C ILE A 232 2.11 -21.09 8.36
N TYR A 233 1.92 -21.63 7.15
CA TYR A 233 2.72 -21.33 5.99
C TYR A 233 1.89 -20.61 4.93
N ILE A 234 2.34 -19.45 4.49
CA ILE A 234 1.68 -18.68 3.44
C ILE A 234 2.15 -19.20 2.09
N SER A 235 1.33 -20.04 1.48
CA SER A 235 1.55 -20.55 0.13
C SER A 235 1.37 -19.44 -0.90
N ARG A 236 2.13 -19.52 -1.97
CA ARG A 236 1.99 -18.65 -3.13
C ARG A 236 1.47 -19.39 -4.36
N ALA A 237 0.76 -20.49 -4.16
CA ALA A 237 0.16 -21.25 -5.25
C ALA A 237 -0.79 -20.44 -6.15
N ASP A 238 -1.39 -19.37 -5.60
CA ASP A 238 -2.23 -18.41 -6.33
C ASP A 238 -1.46 -17.28 -7.04
N ALA A 239 -0.15 -17.22 -6.86
CA ALA A 239 0.70 -16.15 -7.39
C ALA A 239 1.48 -16.53 -8.67
N LEU A 240 1.13 -17.64 -9.32
CA LEU A 240 1.82 -18.18 -10.51
C LEU A 240 1.71 -17.30 -11.77
N LYS A 241 1.15 -16.11 -11.68
CA LYS A 241 1.10 -15.15 -12.79
C LYS A 241 2.47 -14.57 -13.08
N LYS A 242 2.74 -14.32 -14.38
CA LYS A 242 3.95 -13.67 -14.91
C LYS A 242 4.45 -12.55 -13.99
N ASN A 243 5.72 -12.62 -13.58
CA ASN A 243 6.45 -11.67 -12.72
C ASN A 243 6.24 -11.81 -11.19
N ASN A 244 5.50 -12.75 -10.67
CA ASN A 244 5.44 -12.98 -9.23
C ASN A 244 6.58 -13.90 -8.76
N ARG A 245 7.06 -13.66 -7.54
CA ARG A 245 8.06 -14.52 -6.90
C ARG A 245 7.43 -15.84 -6.50
N TYR A 246 8.09 -16.95 -6.79
CA TYR A 246 7.66 -18.27 -6.33
C TYR A 246 8.85 -19.20 -6.04
N LEU A 247 8.63 -20.22 -5.22
CA LEU A 247 9.61 -21.27 -4.93
C LEU A 247 9.41 -22.42 -5.90
N LYS A 248 10.48 -22.85 -6.60
CA LYS A 248 10.45 -23.96 -7.54
C LYS A 248 9.98 -25.25 -6.84
N ASN A 249 10.49 -25.47 -5.64
CA ASN A 249 10.15 -26.64 -4.81
C ASN A 249 9.05 -26.36 -3.77
N ASN A 250 8.11 -25.44 -4.05
CA ASN A 250 7.04 -25.07 -3.12
C ASN A 250 6.21 -26.26 -2.63
N LEU A 251 5.89 -27.23 -3.51
CA LEU A 251 5.11 -28.41 -3.13
C LEU A 251 5.84 -29.29 -2.12
N GLU A 252 7.15 -29.45 -2.25
CA GLU A 252 7.97 -30.22 -1.29
C GLU A 252 7.99 -29.52 0.07
N ILE A 253 8.16 -28.18 0.05
CA ILE A 253 8.12 -27.35 1.26
C ILE A 253 6.75 -27.46 1.93
N GLU A 254 5.66 -27.38 1.19
CA GLU A 254 4.29 -27.50 1.72
C GLU A 254 4.07 -28.89 2.35
N LYS A 255 4.49 -29.97 1.68
CA LYS A 255 4.41 -31.33 2.22
C LYS A 255 5.22 -31.48 3.52
N PHE A 256 6.45 -30.97 3.53
CA PHE A 256 7.30 -31.00 4.71
C PHE A 256 6.68 -30.21 5.88
N LEU A 257 6.25 -28.97 5.63
CA LEU A 257 5.66 -28.12 6.66
C LEU A 257 4.32 -28.66 7.17
N SER A 258 3.49 -29.27 6.29
CA SER A 258 2.26 -29.93 6.70
C SER A 258 2.53 -31.08 7.67
N LYS A 259 3.54 -31.93 7.40
CA LYS A 259 3.99 -33.00 8.32
C LYS A 259 4.55 -32.44 9.64
N SER A 260 5.08 -31.20 9.63
CA SER A 260 5.59 -30.50 10.82
C SER A 260 4.50 -29.71 11.57
N GLY A 261 3.23 -29.94 11.25
CA GLY A 261 2.07 -29.35 11.94
C GLY A 261 1.72 -27.93 11.47
N PHE A 262 2.18 -27.49 10.30
CA PHE A 262 1.79 -26.22 9.73
C PHE A 262 0.52 -26.35 8.88
N LYS A 263 -0.41 -25.41 9.05
CA LYS A 263 -1.50 -25.20 8.09
C LYS A 263 -0.99 -24.44 6.88
N ILE A 264 -1.24 -24.98 5.69
CA ILE A 264 -0.86 -24.36 4.42
C ILE A 264 -1.98 -23.40 4.00
N LEU A 265 -1.67 -22.11 3.86
CA LEU A 265 -2.64 -21.08 3.57
C LEU A 265 -2.45 -20.49 2.17
N ILE A 266 -3.49 -20.56 1.36
CA ILE A 266 -3.65 -19.79 0.14
C ILE A 266 -4.56 -18.59 0.52
N LEU A 267 -3.98 -17.43 0.74
CA LEU A 267 -4.69 -16.28 1.36
C LEU A 267 -5.86 -15.77 0.53
N SER A 268 -5.86 -15.95 -0.79
CA SER A 268 -6.98 -15.57 -1.66
C SER A 268 -8.27 -16.37 -1.40
N LYS A 269 -8.19 -17.52 -0.71
CA LYS A 269 -9.35 -18.34 -0.33
C LYS A 269 -10.06 -17.84 0.94
N TYR A 270 -9.48 -16.89 1.64
CA TYR A 270 -10.01 -16.35 2.90
C TYR A 270 -10.51 -14.91 2.72
N SER A 271 -11.57 -14.56 3.43
CA SER A 271 -12.00 -13.18 3.55
C SER A 271 -10.96 -12.35 4.32
N PHE A 272 -11.03 -11.03 4.22
CA PHE A 272 -10.12 -10.15 4.95
C PHE A 272 -10.15 -10.41 6.47
N LEU A 273 -11.36 -10.56 7.04
CA LEU A 273 -11.49 -10.76 8.49
C LEU A 273 -11.04 -12.16 8.94
N GLU A 274 -11.22 -13.18 8.13
CA GLU A 274 -10.64 -14.52 8.41
C GLU A 274 -9.12 -14.45 8.41
N GLY A 275 -8.52 -13.79 7.42
CA GLY A 275 -7.08 -13.53 7.39
C GLY A 275 -6.60 -12.83 8.67
N VAL A 276 -7.29 -11.78 9.12
CA VAL A 276 -6.99 -11.07 10.37
C VAL A 276 -7.01 -12.02 11.57
N MET A 277 -8.01 -12.91 11.66
CA MET A 277 -8.11 -13.88 12.77
C MET A 277 -6.99 -14.88 12.76
N ILE A 278 -6.72 -15.48 11.60
CA ILE A 278 -5.66 -16.48 11.41
C ILE A 278 -4.32 -15.89 11.87
N PHE A 279 -3.95 -14.71 11.37
CA PHE A 279 -2.69 -14.07 11.77
C PHE A 279 -2.66 -13.64 13.24
N ASN A 280 -3.80 -13.29 13.83
CA ASN A 280 -3.87 -12.97 15.25
C ASN A 280 -3.71 -14.21 16.15
N ARG A 281 -4.09 -15.39 15.68
CA ARG A 281 -3.94 -16.65 16.41
C ARG A 281 -2.57 -17.30 16.26
N ALA A 282 -1.98 -17.15 15.07
CA ALA A 282 -0.71 -17.79 14.76
C ALA A 282 0.40 -17.42 15.75
N LYS A 283 1.15 -18.42 16.20
CA LYS A 283 2.36 -18.33 17.00
C LYS A 283 3.60 -18.35 16.14
N VAL A 284 3.55 -19.09 15.01
CA VAL A 284 4.64 -19.19 14.03
C VAL A 284 4.08 -18.98 12.62
N ILE A 285 4.71 -18.09 11.88
CA ILE A 285 4.31 -17.73 10.51
C ILE A 285 5.52 -17.85 9.60
N ILE A 286 5.43 -18.69 8.59
CA ILE A 286 6.43 -18.81 7.51
C ILE A 286 5.83 -18.31 6.21
N GLY A 287 6.59 -17.57 5.41
CA GLY A 287 6.14 -17.18 4.08
C GLY A 287 7.25 -16.59 3.21
N LEU A 288 7.11 -16.78 1.90
CA LEU A 288 7.96 -16.11 0.93
C LEU A 288 7.63 -14.61 0.90
N HIS A 289 8.66 -13.78 0.81
CA HIS A 289 8.53 -12.33 0.70
C HIS A 289 7.44 -11.93 -0.30
N GLY A 290 6.40 -11.29 0.17
CA GLY A 290 5.25 -10.89 -0.65
C GLY A 290 4.16 -10.21 0.15
N ALA A 291 3.20 -9.60 -0.56
CA ALA A 291 2.16 -8.75 0.03
C ALA A 291 1.33 -9.45 1.12
N GLY A 292 1.15 -10.77 1.05
CA GLY A 292 0.42 -11.54 2.06
C GLY A 292 1.03 -11.45 3.47
N LEU A 293 2.37 -11.31 3.56
CA LEU A 293 3.05 -11.09 4.84
C LEU A 293 2.68 -9.77 5.53
N ALA A 294 2.04 -8.81 4.85
CA ALA A 294 1.56 -7.59 5.49
C ALA A 294 0.58 -7.87 6.65
N ASN A 295 -0.12 -9.01 6.61
CA ASN A 295 -1.04 -9.43 7.67
C ASN A 295 -0.37 -9.66 9.03
N ILE A 296 0.97 -9.77 9.11
CA ILE A 296 1.69 -9.85 10.39
C ILE A 296 1.41 -8.63 11.29
N VAL A 297 0.91 -7.53 10.75
CA VAL A 297 0.41 -6.38 11.52
C VAL A 297 -0.67 -6.79 12.53
N PHE A 298 -1.41 -7.87 12.27
CA PHE A 298 -2.46 -8.39 13.17
C PHE A 298 -1.95 -9.43 14.18
N SER A 299 -0.72 -9.92 14.04
CA SER A 299 -0.13 -10.94 14.92
C SER A 299 0.03 -10.46 16.34
N LYS A 300 -0.01 -11.37 17.32
CA LYS A 300 0.29 -11.05 18.73
C LYS A 300 1.76 -10.71 18.89
N LYS A 301 2.10 -9.98 19.94
CA LYS A 301 3.50 -9.75 20.32
C LYS A 301 4.25 -11.08 20.46
N LYS A 302 5.53 -11.10 20.12
CA LYS A 302 6.41 -12.29 20.17
C LYS A 302 6.05 -13.41 19.17
N THR A 303 5.00 -13.27 18.32
CA THR A 303 4.77 -14.23 17.22
C THR A 303 6.05 -14.36 16.38
N LYS A 304 6.47 -15.59 16.12
CA LYS A 304 7.66 -15.92 15.34
C LYS A 304 7.36 -15.78 13.84
N ILE A 305 8.05 -14.87 13.19
CA ILE A 305 7.96 -14.64 11.74
C ILE A 305 9.22 -15.19 11.10
N ILE A 306 9.07 -16.04 10.12
CA ILE A 306 10.15 -16.62 9.34
C ILE A 306 9.93 -16.23 7.89
N GLU A 307 10.64 -15.22 7.44
CA GLU A 307 10.54 -14.72 6.08
C GLU A 307 11.53 -15.43 5.17
N ILE A 308 11.04 -16.09 4.13
CA ILE A 308 11.86 -16.58 3.03
C ILE A 308 12.11 -15.39 2.11
N THR A 309 13.36 -14.94 2.00
CA THR A 309 13.74 -13.68 1.35
C THR A 309 14.96 -13.80 0.46
N HIS A 310 15.34 -12.71 -0.19
CA HIS A 310 16.53 -12.60 -1.03
C HIS A 310 17.26 -11.27 -0.73
N PRO A 311 18.60 -11.18 -0.81
CA PRO A 311 19.37 -9.99 -0.43
C PRO A 311 18.94 -8.69 -1.12
N LYS A 312 18.46 -8.79 -2.38
CA LYS A 312 18.02 -7.64 -3.18
C LYS A 312 16.58 -7.18 -2.86
N TRP A 313 15.84 -7.87 -1.97
CA TRP A 313 14.47 -7.49 -1.66
C TRP A 313 14.39 -6.50 -0.50
N PRO A 314 13.34 -5.65 -0.49
CA PRO A 314 13.15 -4.68 0.58
C PRO A 314 13.02 -5.33 1.96
N LYS A 315 13.56 -4.70 2.99
CA LYS A 315 13.47 -5.17 4.40
C LYS A 315 12.15 -4.77 5.08
N ASN A 316 11.05 -4.69 4.34
CA ASN A 316 9.79 -4.17 4.84
C ASN A 316 9.21 -5.01 5.99
N PHE A 317 9.30 -6.34 5.90
CA PHE A 317 8.72 -7.23 6.92
C PHE A 317 9.60 -7.35 8.16
N GLU A 318 10.92 -7.22 8.02
CA GLU A 318 11.85 -7.07 9.14
C GLU A 318 11.49 -5.80 9.94
N LYS A 319 11.34 -4.66 9.27
CA LYS A 319 10.96 -3.38 9.89
C LYS A 319 9.56 -3.43 10.51
N LEU A 320 8.58 -4.04 9.82
CA LEU A 320 7.22 -4.20 10.32
C LEU A 320 7.19 -5.12 11.56
N SER A 321 7.94 -6.20 11.55
CA SER A 321 8.07 -7.12 12.70
C SER A 321 8.63 -6.41 13.92
N LYS A 322 9.70 -5.64 13.75
CA LYS A 322 10.27 -4.81 14.83
C LYS A 322 9.24 -3.82 15.36
N CYS A 323 8.53 -3.11 14.48
CA CYS A 323 7.49 -2.16 14.86
C CYS A 323 6.36 -2.79 15.67
N MET A 324 5.97 -4.03 15.34
CA MET A 324 4.88 -4.77 15.98
C MET A 324 5.34 -5.65 17.15
N SER A 325 6.61 -5.59 17.55
CA SER A 325 7.22 -6.40 18.62
C SER A 325 7.09 -7.91 18.34
N LEU A 326 7.33 -8.32 17.09
CA LEU A 326 7.35 -9.72 16.67
C LEU A 326 8.78 -10.27 16.69
N SER A 327 8.94 -11.58 16.84
CA SER A 327 10.23 -12.26 16.67
C SER A 327 10.47 -12.53 15.20
N TYR A 328 11.50 -11.93 14.62
CA TYR A 328 11.76 -12.02 13.19
C TYR A 328 13.01 -12.81 12.86
N ASN A 329 12.88 -13.73 11.93
CA ASN A 329 13.95 -14.52 11.35
C ASN A 329 13.83 -14.47 9.82
N LYS A 330 14.95 -14.62 9.13
CA LYS A 330 15.00 -14.68 7.67
C LYS A 330 15.74 -15.90 7.18
N ILE A 331 15.25 -16.49 6.12
CA ILE A 331 15.89 -17.58 5.39
C ILE A 331 16.18 -17.10 3.98
N MET A 332 17.43 -17.24 3.54
CA MET A 332 17.81 -16.80 2.19
C MET A 332 17.51 -17.90 1.17
N ALA A 333 16.63 -17.56 0.23
CA ALA A 333 16.37 -18.36 -0.97
C ALA A 333 17.41 -18.04 -2.05
N THR A 334 17.72 -19.03 -2.87
CA THR A 334 18.66 -18.91 -3.97
C THR A 334 17.89 -18.66 -5.26
N LYS A 335 18.28 -17.68 -6.06
CA LYS A 335 17.68 -17.41 -7.36
C LYS A 335 18.13 -18.48 -8.36
N THR A 336 17.19 -19.11 -9.08
CA THR A 336 17.50 -20.22 -10.00
C THR A 336 17.81 -19.79 -11.41
N ASP A 337 17.19 -18.65 -11.88
CA ASP A 337 17.31 -18.20 -13.27
C ASP A 337 17.06 -16.69 -13.40
N LYS A 338 16.89 -16.22 -14.64
CA LYS A 338 16.56 -14.80 -14.95
C LYS A 338 15.12 -14.43 -14.56
N THR A 339 14.27 -15.42 -14.27
CA THR A 339 12.87 -15.19 -13.83
C THR A 339 12.81 -14.85 -12.33
N ASN A 340 11.61 -14.70 -11.79
CA ASN A 340 11.38 -14.52 -10.35
C ASN A 340 11.20 -15.87 -9.62
N THR A 341 11.94 -16.90 -10.08
CA THR A 341 11.95 -18.24 -9.49
C THR A 341 13.12 -18.39 -8.51
N PHE A 342 12.82 -19.01 -7.39
CA PHE A 342 13.78 -19.22 -6.30
C PHE A 342 13.70 -20.65 -5.82
N ASP A 343 14.78 -21.14 -5.22
CA ASP A 343 14.87 -22.45 -4.60
C ASP A 343 15.24 -22.31 -3.12
N LEU A 344 14.75 -23.24 -2.30
CA LEU A 344 15.02 -23.24 -0.87
C LEU A 344 15.17 -24.67 -0.34
N SER A 345 16.36 -25.02 0.16
CA SER A 345 16.59 -26.29 0.84
C SER A 345 15.71 -26.40 2.10
N ILE A 346 15.07 -27.55 2.26
CA ILE A 346 14.25 -27.90 3.44
C ILE A 346 15.10 -27.86 4.72
N SER A 347 16.38 -28.26 4.66
CA SER A 347 17.30 -28.19 5.80
C SER A 347 17.47 -26.80 6.39
N LYS A 348 17.34 -25.74 5.55
CA LYS A 348 17.35 -24.35 6.03
C LYS A 348 16.09 -24.00 6.84
N ILE A 349 14.95 -24.60 6.48
CA ILE A 349 13.68 -24.37 7.21
C ILE A 349 13.72 -25.12 8.55
N GLN A 350 14.23 -26.34 8.58
CA GLN A 350 14.32 -27.18 9.78
C GLN A 350 15.00 -26.49 10.97
N LYS A 351 15.97 -25.63 10.70
CA LYS A 351 16.67 -24.87 11.75
C LYS A 351 15.79 -23.87 12.51
N TYR A 352 14.59 -23.60 12.00
CA TYR A 352 13.70 -22.56 12.53
C TYR A 352 12.33 -23.07 13.04
N ILE A 353 12.01 -24.35 12.88
CA ILE A 353 10.70 -24.92 13.27
C ILE A 353 10.79 -25.83 14.48
#